data_38c5aaaa6c84d2a51da228a0192f4e59
#
_entry.id   38c5aaaa6c84d2a51da228a0192f4e59
#
_cell.length_a   1.000
_cell.length_b   1.000
_cell.length_c   1.000
_cell.angle_alpha   90.00
_cell.angle_beta   90.00
_cell.angle_gamma   90.00
#
_symmetry.space_group_name_H-M   'P 1'
#
loop_
_entity.id
_entity.type
_entity.pdbx_description
1 polymer ?
#
loop_
_entity_poly.entity_id
_entity_poly.type
_entity_poly.pdbx_seq_one_letter_code
_entity_poly.pdbx_strand_id
1 'polypeptide(L)'
;MSQPQVDPSPKVSDEVRKTTCYMCACRCGINVHLRDGQVRYIEGNRDHPVNQGVLCAKGSAGIMQHYAPSRLTTPLRRVGERGEGKFEPISWEEALQTATDWLSPIRKTDPARLA
;
A
#
# COMPACT_ATOMS: atom_id res chain seq x y z
N MET A 1 -36.95 22.12 21.49
CA MET A 1 -35.97 21.10 21.10
C MET A 1 -35.15 21.73 19.98
N SER A 2 -33.84 22.01 20.24
CA SER A 2 -32.95 22.51 19.20
C SER A 2 -32.64 21.37 18.22
N GLN A 3 -32.89 21.60 16.93
CA GLN A 3 -32.48 20.66 15.90
C GLN A 3 -30.93 20.56 15.93
N PRO A 4 -30.33 19.35 15.79
CA PRO A 4 -28.90 19.20 15.73
C PRO A 4 -28.36 20.01 14.53
N GLN A 5 -27.43 20.93 14.77
CA GLN A 5 -26.75 21.65 13.71
C GLN A 5 -25.85 20.66 12.96
N VAL A 6 -26.13 20.50 11.67
CA VAL A 6 -25.25 19.74 10.77
C VAL A 6 -24.10 20.66 10.36
N ASP A 7 -22.86 20.25 10.64
CA ASP A 7 -21.69 20.95 10.11
C ASP A 7 -21.56 20.66 8.60
N PRO A 8 -21.77 21.65 7.72
CA PRO A 8 -21.67 21.44 6.28
C PRO A 8 -20.22 21.28 5.78
N SER A 9 -19.23 21.50 6.64
CA SER A 9 -17.80 21.40 6.30
C SER A 9 -17.02 20.68 7.41
N PRO A 10 -17.37 19.43 7.74
CA PRO A 10 -16.71 18.72 8.82
C PRO A 10 -15.22 18.56 8.51
N LYS A 11 -14.38 18.71 9.54
CA LYS A 11 -12.95 18.50 9.41
C LYS A 11 -12.67 17.06 8.98
N VAL A 12 -12.06 16.89 7.80
CA VAL A 12 -11.77 15.58 7.21
C VAL A 12 -10.65 14.87 7.97
N SER A 13 -9.66 15.64 8.42
CA SER A 13 -8.43 15.11 9.03
C SER A 13 -7.82 16.09 10.04
N ASP A 14 -6.99 15.59 10.91
CA ASP A 14 -6.12 16.33 11.86
C ASP A 14 -4.72 16.49 11.29
N GLU A 15 -4.31 15.60 10.39
CA GLU A 15 -3.00 15.63 9.76
C GLU A 15 -3.11 15.32 8.26
N VAL A 16 -2.26 15.96 7.44
CA VAL A 16 -2.12 15.65 6.01
C VAL A 16 -0.65 15.39 5.71
N ARG A 17 -0.35 14.23 5.13
CA ARG A 17 1.00 13.85 4.70
C ARG A 17 1.09 13.77 3.19
N LYS A 18 2.08 14.45 2.61
CA LYS A 18 2.41 14.37 1.19
C LYS A 18 3.30 13.15 0.93
N THR A 19 2.93 12.34 -0.07
CA THR A 19 3.70 11.16 -0.46
C THR A 19 3.42 10.79 -1.91
N THR A 20 3.94 9.66 -2.35
CA THR A 20 3.80 9.13 -3.72
C THR A 20 2.84 7.95 -3.74
N CYS A 21 1.94 7.95 -4.72
CA CYS A 21 1.02 6.83 -4.94
C CYS A 21 1.78 5.56 -5.36
N TYR A 22 1.44 4.43 -4.76
CA TYR A 22 2.09 3.14 -5.00
C TYR A 22 1.31 2.20 -5.93
N MET A 23 0.12 2.61 -6.40
CA MET A 23 -0.82 1.73 -7.10
C MET A 23 -0.42 1.38 -8.54
N CYS A 24 0.46 2.17 -9.16
CA CYS A 24 0.97 1.91 -10.52
C CYS A 24 2.27 2.67 -10.79
N ALA A 25 2.83 2.48 -12.00
CA ALA A 25 4.08 3.10 -12.43
C ALA A 25 4.04 4.63 -12.57
N CYS A 26 2.85 5.26 -12.64
CA CYS A 26 2.72 6.72 -12.79
C CYS A 26 3.23 7.50 -11.57
N ARG A 27 3.29 6.89 -10.40
CA ARG A 27 3.87 7.51 -9.19
C ARG A 27 3.35 8.91 -8.88
N CYS A 28 2.03 9.12 -9.01
CA CYS A 28 1.39 10.41 -8.73
C CYS A 28 1.66 10.90 -7.32
N GLY A 29 1.89 12.21 -7.15
CA GLY A 29 1.94 12.83 -5.83
C GLY A 29 0.55 12.86 -5.20
N ILE A 30 0.44 12.45 -3.96
CA ILE A 30 -0.81 12.39 -3.20
C ILE A 30 -0.71 13.08 -1.85
N ASN A 31 -1.85 13.55 -1.36
CA ASN A 31 -2.07 13.96 0.01
C ASN A 31 -2.84 12.84 0.72
N VAL A 32 -2.27 12.34 1.80
CA VAL A 32 -2.90 11.34 2.66
C VAL A 32 -3.43 12.05 3.91
N HIS A 33 -4.74 12.04 4.07
CA HIS A 33 -5.44 12.62 5.20
C HIS A 33 -5.57 11.59 6.31
N LEU A 34 -5.05 11.92 7.49
CA LEU A 34 -5.09 11.09 8.68
C LEU A 34 -6.04 11.67 9.72
N ARG A 35 -6.73 10.81 10.45
CA ARG A 35 -7.47 11.13 11.68
C ARG A 35 -7.14 10.07 12.71
N ASP A 36 -6.70 10.50 13.89
CA ASP A 36 -6.26 9.60 14.95
C ASP A 36 -5.21 8.56 14.48
N GLY A 37 -4.28 9.00 13.62
CA GLY A 37 -3.24 8.16 13.02
C GLY A 37 -3.71 7.20 11.92
N GLN A 38 -5.00 7.20 11.58
CA GLN A 38 -5.56 6.33 10.54
C GLN A 38 -5.81 7.09 9.23
N VAL A 39 -5.55 6.45 8.10
CA VAL A 39 -5.86 7.01 6.79
C VAL A 39 -7.37 7.10 6.62
N ARG A 40 -7.86 8.31 6.33
CA ARG A 40 -9.30 8.57 6.14
C ARG A 40 -9.65 8.94 4.70
N TYR A 41 -8.72 9.57 4.00
CA TYR A 41 -8.95 10.02 2.64
C TYR A 41 -7.63 10.17 1.89
N ILE A 42 -7.63 9.92 0.59
CA ILE A 42 -6.50 10.11 -0.31
C ILE A 42 -6.94 10.94 -1.50
N GLU A 43 -6.23 12.01 -1.77
CA GLU A 43 -6.44 12.87 -2.95
C GLU A 43 -5.13 13.15 -3.68
N GLY A 44 -5.22 13.69 -4.90
CA GLY A 44 -4.06 14.15 -5.65
C GLY A 44 -3.46 15.42 -5.04
N ASN A 45 -2.14 15.48 -4.97
CA ASN A 45 -1.41 16.66 -4.52
C ASN A 45 -1.37 17.71 -5.65
N ARG A 46 -1.98 18.87 -5.43
CA ARG A 46 -2.04 19.97 -6.41
C ARG A 46 -0.68 20.60 -6.69
N ASP A 47 0.24 20.56 -5.72
CA ASP A 47 1.58 21.13 -5.86
C ASP A 47 2.54 20.16 -6.60
N HIS A 48 2.10 18.94 -6.91
CA HIS A 48 2.96 17.97 -7.58
C HIS A 48 3.07 18.27 -9.08
N PRO A 49 4.28 18.43 -9.65
CA PRO A 49 4.48 18.95 -11.01
C PRO A 49 3.92 18.04 -12.11
N VAL A 50 3.78 16.73 -11.86
CA VAL A 50 3.32 15.78 -12.87
C VAL A 50 1.80 15.67 -12.90
N ASN A 51 1.15 15.34 -11.78
CA ASN A 51 -0.28 15.08 -11.75
C ASN A 51 -1.16 16.26 -11.29
N GLN A 52 -0.57 17.32 -10.73
CA GLN A 52 -1.24 18.60 -10.40
C GLN A 52 -2.62 18.44 -9.75
N GLY A 53 -2.75 17.51 -8.82
CA GLY A 53 -3.98 17.21 -8.11
C GLY A 53 -4.88 16.15 -8.75
N VAL A 54 -4.61 15.73 -9.98
CA VAL A 54 -5.37 14.65 -10.61
C VAL A 54 -4.96 13.30 -10.00
N LEU A 55 -5.94 12.50 -9.59
CA LEU A 55 -5.73 11.16 -9.08
C LEU A 55 -6.78 10.22 -9.68
N CYS A 56 -6.35 9.09 -10.20
CA CYS A 56 -7.25 8.10 -10.78
C CYS A 56 -7.94 7.27 -9.68
N ALA A 57 -8.98 6.53 -10.07
CA ALA A 57 -9.74 5.68 -9.15
C ALA A 57 -8.87 4.66 -8.39
N LYS A 58 -7.81 4.12 -9.02
CA LYS A 58 -6.87 3.21 -8.33
C LYS A 58 -6.18 3.89 -7.15
N GLY A 59 -5.67 5.10 -7.35
CA GLY A 59 -4.99 5.86 -6.30
C GLY A 59 -5.94 6.21 -5.15
N SER A 60 -7.16 6.66 -5.45
CA SER A 60 -8.18 6.94 -4.44
C SER A 60 -8.61 5.68 -3.69
N ALA A 61 -8.71 4.53 -4.38
CA ALA A 61 -9.06 3.24 -3.78
C ALA A 61 -7.92 2.60 -2.95
N GLY A 62 -6.73 3.20 -2.90
CA GLY A 62 -5.61 2.70 -2.10
C GLY A 62 -5.95 2.50 -0.62
N ILE A 63 -6.84 3.30 -0.07
CA ILE A 63 -7.34 3.15 1.30
C ILE A 63 -8.08 1.80 1.49
N MET A 64 -8.83 1.34 0.49
CA MET A 64 -9.54 0.06 0.55
C MET A 64 -8.55 -1.10 0.62
N GLN A 65 -7.47 -1.04 -0.16
CA GLN A 65 -6.42 -2.05 -0.13
C GLN A 65 -5.67 -2.03 1.21
N HIS A 66 -5.43 -0.84 1.78
CA HIS A 66 -4.71 -0.69 3.04
C HIS A 66 -5.44 -1.34 4.22
N TYR A 67 -6.77 -1.21 4.25
CA TYR A 67 -7.63 -1.73 5.33
C TYR A 67 -8.42 -3.00 4.94
N ALA A 68 -8.12 -3.62 3.81
CA ALA A 68 -8.82 -4.83 3.39
C ALA A 68 -8.66 -5.94 4.44
N PRO A 69 -9.74 -6.63 4.87
CA PRO A 69 -9.63 -7.76 5.79
C PRO A 69 -8.78 -8.91 5.24
N SER A 70 -8.68 -9.02 3.92
CA SER A 70 -7.85 -10.02 3.23
C SER A 70 -6.39 -9.60 3.07
N ARG A 71 -5.99 -8.41 3.56
CA ARG A 71 -4.61 -7.96 3.47
C ARG A 71 -3.70 -8.89 4.28
N LEU A 72 -2.65 -9.40 3.63
CA LEU A 72 -1.62 -10.17 4.31
C LEU A 72 -0.82 -9.26 5.25
N THR A 73 -0.67 -9.67 6.50
CA THR A 73 0.09 -8.95 7.54
C THR A 73 1.36 -9.69 7.96
N THR A 74 1.51 -10.93 7.51
CA THR A 74 2.68 -11.78 7.75
C THR A 74 3.14 -12.42 6.45
N PRO A 75 4.42 -12.77 6.32
CA PRO A 75 4.89 -13.55 5.19
C PRO A 75 4.22 -14.92 5.14
N LEU A 76 3.97 -15.40 3.94
CA LEU A 76 3.41 -16.73 3.71
C LEU A 76 4.34 -17.57 2.85
N ARG A 77 4.56 -18.82 3.25
CA ARG A 77 5.27 -19.82 2.45
C ARG A 77 4.28 -20.77 1.81
N ARG A 78 4.44 -21.03 0.52
CA ARG A 78 3.65 -22.06 -0.16
C ARG A 78 4.06 -23.46 0.33
N VAL A 79 3.10 -24.27 0.74
CA VAL A 79 3.28 -25.65 1.23
C VAL A 79 2.64 -26.73 0.34
N GLY A 80 1.90 -26.29 -0.69
CA GLY A 80 1.27 -27.18 -1.68
C GLY A 80 1.90 -27.03 -3.06
N GLU A 81 1.39 -27.83 -3.99
CA GLU A 81 1.77 -27.75 -5.40
C GLU A 81 1.39 -26.39 -6.01
N ARG A 82 2.05 -26.03 -7.12
CA ARG A 82 1.75 -24.80 -7.84
C ARG A 82 0.29 -24.80 -8.31
N GLY A 83 -0.48 -23.80 -7.88
CA GLY A 83 -1.89 -23.64 -8.21
C GLY A 83 -2.86 -24.16 -7.14
N GLU A 84 -2.42 -24.92 -6.14
CA GLU A 84 -3.29 -25.38 -5.05
C GLU A 84 -3.72 -24.27 -4.07
N GLY A 85 -2.99 -23.16 -4.02
CA GLY A 85 -3.30 -22.04 -3.11
C GLY A 85 -3.10 -22.34 -1.63
N LYS A 86 -2.27 -23.33 -1.28
CA LYS A 86 -1.97 -23.71 0.10
C LYS A 86 -0.76 -22.94 0.61
N PHE A 87 -0.95 -22.17 1.67
CA PHE A 87 0.08 -21.33 2.28
C PHE A 87 0.05 -21.43 3.80
N GLU A 88 1.21 -21.29 4.42
CA GLU A 88 1.39 -21.22 5.87
C GLU A 88 2.12 -19.94 6.26
N PRO A 89 1.73 -19.28 7.38
CA PRO A 89 2.47 -18.15 7.92
C PRO A 89 3.88 -18.57 8.36
N ILE A 90 4.87 -17.74 8.04
CA ILE A 90 6.25 -17.88 8.50
C ILE A 90 6.74 -16.57 9.12
N SER A 91 7.84 -16.62 9.85
CA SER A 91 8.48 -15.42 10.38
C SER A 91 9.11 -14.57 9.28
N TRP A 92 9.33 -13.28 9.54
CA TRP A 92 10.09 -12.40 8.65
C TRP A 92 11.53 -12.87 8.48
N GLU A 93 12.12 -13.39 9.53
CA GLU A 93 13.49 -13.92 9.50
C GLU A 93 13.59 -15.12 8.54
N GLU A 94 12.68 -16.08 8.66
CA GLU A 94 12.59 -17.23 7.75
C GLU A 94 12.32 -16.81 6.30
N ALA A 95 11.44 -15.84 6.07
CA ALA A 95 11.13 -15.33 4.73
C ALA A 95 12.36 -14.69 4.08
N LEU A 96 13.09 -13.85 4.81
CA LEU A 96 14.30 -13.18 4.32
C LEU A 96 15.43 -14.17 4.08
N GLN A 97 15.61 -15.17 4.96
CA GLN A 97 16.60 -16.21 4.77
C GLN A 97 16.29 -17.04 3.52
N THR A 98 15.04 -17.48 3.35
CA THR A 98 14.60 -18.24 2.17
C THR A 98 14.84 -17.45 0.87
N ALA A 99 14.48 -16.16 0.85
CA ALA A 99 14.73 -15.31 -0.32
C ALA A 99 16.23 -15.17 -0.61
N THR A 100 17.04 -15.02 0.44
CA THR A 100 18.50 -14.92 0.32
C THR A 100 19.09 -16.20 -0.24
N ASP A 101 18.68 -17.37 0.24
CA ASP A 101 19.16 -18.66 -0.21
C ASP A 101 18.82 -18.92 -1.69
N TRP A 102 17.67 -18.46 -2.14
CA TRP A 102 17.29 -18.58 -3.55
C TRP A 102 18.02 -17.61 -4.48
N LEU A 103 18.16 -16.35 -4.08
CA LEU A 103 18.67 -15.29 -4.94
C LEU A 103 20.20 -15.20 -4.95
N SER A 104 20.89 -15.50 -3.82
CA SER A 104 22.34 -15.37 -3.72
C SER A 104 23.12 -16.26 -4.68
N PRO A 105 22.76 -17.54 -4.92
CA PRO A 105 23.43 -18.36 -5.91
C PRO A 105 23.33 -17.77 -7.32
N ILE A 106 22.13 -17.32 -7.69
CA ILE A 106 21.87 -16.73 -9.02
C ILE A 106 22.71 -15.46 -9.20
N ARG A 107 22.71 -14.57 -8.20
CA ARG A 107 23.51 -13.34 -8.22
C ARG A 107 25.01 -13.60 -8.38
N LYS A 108 25.52 -14.69 -7.77
CA LYS A 108 26.94 -15.03 -7.81
C LYS A 108 27.36 -15.71 -9.11
N THR A 109 26.46 -16.49 -9.73
CA THR A 109 26.81 -17.32 -10.90
C THR A 109 26.36 -16.70 -12.22
N ASP A 110 25.15 -16.16 -12.27
CA ASP A 110 24.54 -15.57 -13.49
C ASP A 110 23.55 -14.46 -13.13
N PRO A 111 24.03 -13.25 -12.80
CA PRO A 111 23.18 -12.15 -12.38
C PRO A 111 22.19 -11.68 -13.47
N ALA A 112 22.41 -12.00 -14.73
CA ALA A 112 21.49 -11.67 -15.84
C ALA A 112 20.15 -12.39 -15.70
N ARG A 113 20.06 -13.46 -14.92
CA ARG A 113 18.82 -14.18 -14.62
C ARG A 113 17.94 -13.51 -13.54
N LEU A 114 18.41 -12.42 -12.94
CA LEU A 114 17.68 -11.60 -11.96
C LEU A 114 16.99 -10.38 -12.63
N ALA A 115 16.56 -10.48 -13.86
CA ALA A 115 15.89 -9.41 -14.60
C ALA A 115 14.41 -9.26 -14.21
#